data_a7089c7dc332c2cb5ee7116f8f7df88e
#
_entry.id   a7089c7dc332c2cb5ee7116f8f7df88e
#
_cell.length_a   1.000
_cell.length_b   1.000
_cell.length_c   1.000
_cell.angle_alpha   90.00
_cell.angle_beta   90.00
_cell.angle_gamma   90.00
#
_symmetry.space_group_name_H-M   'P 1'
#
loop_
_entity.id
_entity.type
_entity.pdbx_description
1 polymer ?
#
loop_
_entity_poly.entity_id
_entity_poly.type
_entity_poly.pdbx_seq_one_letter_code
_entity_poly.pdbx_strand_id
1 'polypeptide(L)'
;YKRQDLALADTDRRVGEGKPAAPSFLLACLLWHDVREQWDMNMTHGESSFPALQQATDAVFNARIGDISGRGKLAADMREIWTMQPRFDRRIGNGPLTLVEQPRFRAGFDFLRLRGQVGEVDPELANWWEDFSLADDEERRDLLSQARDSEAAKRQARGGSGGHEGPGEPAKKRRRRRRKPAGEGAGAAGAAD
;
A
#
# COMPACT_ATOMS: atom_id res chain seq x y z
N TYR A 1 -7.32 -6.49 -21.29
CA TYR A 1 -7.07 -5.63 -22.47
C TYR A 1 -7.51 -4.17 -22.29
N LYS A 2 -8.68 -3.85 -21.69
CA LYS A 2 -9.18 -2.46 -21.55
C LYS A 2 -8.17 -1.46 -20.94
N ARG A 3 -7.39 -1.87 -19.93
CA ARG A 3 -6.37 -0.99 -19.33
C ARG A 3 -5.24 -0.68 -20.30
N GLN A 4 -4.83 -1.68 -21.06
CA GLN A 4 -3.78 -1.54 -22.07
C GLN A 4 -4.21 -0.56 -23.15
N ASP A 5 -5.45 -0.70 -23.63
CA ASP A 5 -6.03 0.21 -24.62
C ASP A 5 -6.11 1.65 -24.10
N LEU A 6 -6.55 1.84 -22.84
CA LEU A 6 -6.60 3.15 -22.22
C LEU A 6 -5.20 3.76 -22.00
N ALA A 7 -4.22 2.94 -21.60
CA ALA A 7 -2.83 3.40 -21.43
C ALA A 7 -2.22 3.81 -22.77
N LEU A 8 -2.50 3.07 -23.85
CA LEU A 8 -2.06 3.42 -25.21
C LEU A 8 -2.74 4.70 -25.69
N ALA A 9 -4.05 4.81 -25.52
CA ALA A 9 -4.79 6.02 -25.90
C ALA A 9 -4.34 7.27 -25.14
N ASP A 10 -4.07 7.18 -23.82
CA ASP A 10 -3.51 8.28 -23.03
C ASP A 10 -2.09 8.63 -23.49
N THR A 11 -1.32 7.62 -23.87
CA THR A 11 0.02 7.82 -24.44
C THR A 11 -0.03 8.53 -25.78
N ASP A 12 -0.90 8.11 -26.68
CA ASP A 12 -1.06 8.74 -28.01
C ASP A 12 -1.49 10.19 -27.87
N ARG A 13 -2.42 10.48 -26.95
CA ARG A 13 -2.83 11.84 -26.62
C ARG A 13 -1.66 12.67 -26.10
N ARG A 14 -0.86 12.15 -25.18
CA ARG A 14 0.31 12.85 -24.59
C ARG A 14 1.39 13.09 -25.62
N VAL A 15 1.67 12.13 -26.48
CA VAL A 15 2.61 12.28 -27.60
C VAL A 15 2.12 13.35 -28.58
N GLY A 16 0.82 13.37 -28.89
CA GLY A 16 0.17 14.41 -29.71
C GLY A 16 0.26 15.80 -29.09
N GLU A 17 0.30 15.90 -27.73
CA GLU A 17 0.53 17.14 -26.97
C GLU A 17 2.03 17.48 -26.82
N GLY A 18 2.93 16.73 -27.44
CA GLY A 18 4.38 16.94 -27.32
C GLY A 18 4.97 16.50 -25.95
N LYS A 19 4.22 15.74 -25.16
CA LYS A 19 4.66 15.21 -23.86
C LYS A 19 5.15 13.75 -24.03
N PRO A 20 6.43 13.46 -23.73
CA PRO A 20 6.94 12.08 -23.88
C PRO A 20 6.25 11.14 -22.91
N ALA A 21 5.80 9.99 -23.40
CA ALA A 21 5.39 8.89 -22.56
C ALA A 21 6.61 8.10 -22.09
N ALA A 22 6.72 7.89 -20.78
CA ALA A 22 7.83 7.09 -20.25
C ALA A 22 7.63 5.61 -20.62
N PRO A 23 8.60 4.96 -21.29
CA PRO A 23 8.49 3.53 -21.64
C PRO A 23 8.21 2.63 -20.41
N SER A 24 8.75 2.98 -19.24
CA SER A 24 8.48 2.31 -17.98
C SER A 24 7.00 2.31 -17.59
N PHE A 25 6.29 3.40 -17.84
CA PHE A 25 4.87 3.49 -17.55
C PHE A 25 4.04 2.56 -18.43
N LEU A 26 4.31 2.56 -19.75
CA LEU A 26 3.62 1.66 -20.68
C LEU A 26 3.86 0.20 -20.35
N LEU A 27 5.11 -0.18 -20.11
CA LEU A 27 5.44 -1.55 -19.73
C LEU A 27 4.81 -1.92 -18.38
N ALA A 28 4.76 -1.00 -17.42
CA ALA A 28 4.05 -1.23 -16.17
C ALA A 28 2.56 -1.52 -16.41
N CYS A 29 1.90 -0.80 -17.32
CA CYS A 29 0.51 -1.05 -17.69
C CYS A 29 0.32 -2.41 -18.39
N LEU A 30 1.22 -2.76 -19.29
CA LEU A 30 1.15 -4.01 -20.05
C LEU A 30 1.32 -5.25 -19.15
N LEU A 31 2.29 -5.21 -18.24
CA LEU A 31 2.65 -6.36 -17.39
C LEU A 31 1.85 -6.43 -16.08
N TRP A 32 1.02 -5.44 -15.78
CA TRP A 32 0.27 -5.40 -14.53
C TRP A 32 -0.67 -6.58 -14.32
N HIS A 33 -1.24 -7.11 -15.39
CA HIS A 33 -2.12 -8.28 -15.27
C HIS A 33 -1.37 -9.47 -14.67
N ASP A 34 -0.20 -9.76 -15.20
CA ASP A 34 0.64 -10.86 -14.76
C ASP A 34 1.12 -10.64 -13.31
N VAL A 35 1.52 -9.39 -12.97
CA VAL A 35 1.94 -9.02 -11.61
C VAL A 35 0.78 -9.19 -10.63
N ARG A 36 -0.44 -8.74 -10.98
CA ARG A 36 -1.60 -8.82 -10.11
C ARG A 36 -2.02 -10.26 -9.86
N GLU A 37 -2.05 -11.08 -10.91
CA GLU A 37 -2.38 -12.50 -10.78
C GLU A 37 -1.39 -13.21 -9.83
N GLN A 38 -0.10 -12.99 -10.02
CA GLN A 38 0.93 -13.55 -9.14
C GLN A 38 0.85 -12.99 -7.72
N TRP A 39 0.52 -11.71 -7.56
CA TRP A 39 0.34 -11.08 -6.25
C TRP A 39 -0.83 -11.70 -5.49
N ASP A 40 -1.99 -11.85 -6.15
CA ASP A 40 -3.18 -12.47 -5.58
C ASP A 40 -2.90 -13.93 -5.17
N MET A 41 -2.16 -14.67 -6.00
CA MET A 41 -1.72 -16.04 -5.67
C MET A 41 -0.85 -16.07 -4.42
N ASN A 42 0.17 -15.21 -4.32
CA ASN A 42 1.06 -15.16 -3.17
C ASN A 42 0.30 -14.80 -1.88
N MET A 43 -0.65 -13.85 -1.94
CA MET A 43 -1.50 -13.51 -0.80
C MET A 43 -2.41 -14.69 -0.38
N THR A 44 -2.92 -15.46 -1.34
CA THR A 44 -3.71 -16.66 -1.05
C THR A 44 -2.89 -17.73 -0.32
N HIS A 45 -1.59 -17.79 -0.57
CA HIS A 45 -0.65 -18.67 0.15
C HIS A 45 -0.22 -18.13 1.52
N GLY A 46 -0.77 -17.01 1.97
CA GLY A 46 -0.56 -16.45 3.31
C GLY A 46 0.52 -15.38 3.41
N GLU A 47 1.10 -14.96 2.30
CA GLU A 47 2.04 -13.84 2.28
C GLU A 47 1.34 -12.52 2.59
N SER A 48 2.03 -11.63 3.31
CA SER A 48 1.53 -10.27 3.52
C SER A 48 1.64 -9.43 2.22
N SER A 49 0.74 -8.46 2.07
CA SER A 49 0.49 -7.75 0.82
C SER A 49 1.76 -7.18 0.15
N PHE A 50 2.65 -6.52 0.91
CA PHE A 50 3.83 -5.89 0.32
C PHE A 50 4.91 -6.90 -0.10
N PRO A 51 5.35 -7.87 0.72
CA PRO A 51 6.23 -8.95 0.27
C PRO A 51 5.66 -9.76 -0.88
N ALA A 52 4.36 -10.08 -0.85
CA ALA A 52 3.68 -10.78 -1.94
C ALA A 52 3.80 -10.03 -3.28
N LEU A 53 3.63 -8.70 -3.25
CA LEU A 53 3.80 -7.86 -4.44
C LEU A 53 5.25 -7.82 -4.92
N GLN A 54 6.22 -7.74 -4.01
CA GLN A 54 7.64 -7.77 -4.39
C GLN A 54 8.00 -9.08 -5.09
N GLN A 55 7.60 -10.21 -4.54
CA GLN A 55 7.81 -11.53 -5.14
C GLN A 55 7.12 -11.66 -6.50
N ALA A 56 5.88 -11.18 -6.62
CA ALA A 56 5.16 -11.17 -7.89
C ALA A 56 5.89 -10.34 -8.96
N THR A 57 6.38 -9.18 -8.58
CA THR A 57 7.15 -8.31 -9.47
C THR A 57 8.43 -9.00 -9.96
N ASP A 58 9.18 -9.63 -9.06
CA ASP A 58 10.40 -10.33 -9.41
C ASP A 58 10.13 -11.56 -10.30
N ALA A 59 9.07 -12.31 -10.03
CA ALA A 59 8.64 -13.43 -10.85
C ALA A 59 8.30 -13.00 -12.29
N VAL A 60 7.55 -11.91 -12.45
CA VAL A 60 7.17 -11.38 -13.77
C VAL A 60 8.38 -10.84 -14.51
N PHE A 61 9.32 -10.15 -13.86
CA PHE A 61 10.55 -9.71 -14.50
C PHE A 61 11.39 -10.90 -14.99
N ASN A 62 11.55 -11.94 -14.16
CA ASN A 62 12.31 -13.13 -14.54
C ASN A 62 11.66 -13.87 -15.71
N ALA A 63 10.32 -13.92 -15.76
CA ALA A 63 9.59 -14.65 -16.79
C ALA A 63 9.46 -13.89 -18.13
N ARG A 64 9.33 -12.55 -18.10
CA ARG A 64 8.94 -11.76 -19.27
C ARG A 64 10.03 -10.86 -19.83
N ILE A 65 10.91 -10.34 -19.01
CA ILE A 65 11.88 -9.31 -19.42
C ILE A 65 13.29 -9.88 -19.44
N GLY A 66 13.54 -10.98 -18.75
CA GLY A 66 14.85 -11.61 -18.64
C GLY A 66 15.85 -10.78 -17.81
N ASP A 67 17.08 -11.27 -17.72
CA ASP A 67 18.11 -10.72 -16.82
C ASP A 67 18.56 -9.28 -17.15
N ILE A 68 18.45 -8.87 -18.40
CA ILE A 68 19.03 -7.59 -18.88
C ILE A 68 18.15 -6.41 -18.49
N SER A 69 16.84 -6.52 -18.64
CA SER A 69 15.89 -5.43 -18.39
C SER A 69 15.45 -5.34 -16.93
N GLY A 70 15.56 -6.43 -16.17
CA GLY A 70 15.13 -6.49 -14.78
C GLY A 70 16.01 -5.73 -13.79
N ARG A 71 17.26 -5.39 -14.15
CA ARG A 71 18.25 -4.72 -13.30
C ARG A 71 18.49 -3.24 -13.63
N GLY A 72 17.86 -2.73 -14.67
CA GLY A 72 18.05 -1.38 -15.14
C GLY A 72 17.08 -0.36 -14.51
N LYS A 73 17.31 0.90 -14.87
CA LYS A 73 16.44 2.03 -14.47
C LYS A 73 14.97 1.80 -14.86
N LEU A 74 14.74 1.18 -16.01
CA LEU A 74 13.40 0.86 -16.52
C LEU A 74 12.63 -0.03 -15.53
N ALA A 75 13.26 -1.11 -15.09
CA ALA A 75 12.66 -2.03 -14.12
C ALA A 75 12.47 -1.38 -12.74
N ALA A 76 13.42 -0.55 -12.29
CA ALA A 76 13.29 0.21 -11.05
C ALA A 76 12.07 1.15 -11.11
N ASP A 77 11.91 1.90 -12.20
CA ASP A 77 10.77 2.80 -12.41
C ASP A 77 9.44 2.03 -12.41
N MET A 78 9.36 0.87 -13.04
CA MET A 78 8.17 0.02 -13.03
C MET A 78 7.86 -0.51 -11.63
N ARG A 79 8.88 -0.98 -10.89
CA ARG A 79 8.71 -1.44 -9.50
C ARG A 79 8.16 -0.33 -8.61
N GLU A 80 8.66 0.88 -8.74
CA GLU A 80 8.15 2.02 -7.96
C GLU A 80 6.67 2.28 -8.25
N ILE A 81 6.24 2.28 -9.51
CA ILE A 81 4.84 2.44 -9.90
C ILE A 81 3.96 1.35 -9.24
N TRP A 82 4.36 0.09 -9.29
CA TRP A 82 3.58 -1.02 -8.75
C TRP A 82 3.58 -1.05 -7.23
N THR A 83 4.72 -0.79 -6.57
CA THR A 83 4.82 -0.79 -5.11
C THR A 83 4.12 0.39 -4.45
N MET A 84 3.82 1.45 -5.20
CA MET A 84 2.95 2.53 -4.72
C MET A 84 1.48 2.10 -4.63
N GLN A 85 1.03 1.14 -5.44
CA GLN A 85 -0.38 0.80 -5.53
C GLN A 85 -1.03 0.44 -4.18
N PRO A 86 -0.50 -0.48 -3.37
CA PRO A 86 -1.07 -0.77 -2.06
C PRO A 86 -0.94 0.39 -1.05
N ARG A 87 -0.07 1.37 -1.32
CA ARG A 87 0.06 2.55 -0.45
C ARG A 87 -1.06 3.55 -0.66
N PHE A 88 -1.66 3.60 -1.85
CA PHE A 88 -2.82 4.44 -2.14
C PHE A 88 -4.06 4.04 -1.34
N ASP A 89 -4.18 2.80 -0.90
CA ASP A 89 -5.30 2.35 -0.07
C ASP A 89 -5.31 3.02 1.33
N ARG A 90 -4.15 3.51 1.78
CA ARG A 90 -3.98 4.10 3.12
C ARG A 90 -4.08 5.61 3.05
N ARG A 91 -5.25 6.16 3.38
CA ARG A 91 -5.56 7.59 3.37
C ARG A 91 -5.43 8.27 4.74
N ILE A 92 -4.78 7.63 5.72
CA ILE A 92 -4.66 8.13 7.10
C ILE A 92 -3.20 8.21 7.56
N GLY A 93 -2.94 9.09 8.53
CA GLY A 93 -1.59 9.30 9.09
C GLY A 93 -0.66 10.06 8.13
N ASN A 94 0.64 9.88 8.30
CA ASN A 94 1.66 10.59 7.49
C ASN A 94 1.93 9.92 6.13
N GLY A 95 1.36 8.73 5.89
CA GLY A 95 1.55 8.00 4.64
C GLY A 95 1.25 8.80 3.38
N PRO A 96 0.09 9.47 3.29
CA PRO A 96 -0.26 10.30 2.14
C PRO A 96 0.70 11.45 1.88
N LEU A 97 1.14 12.16 2.92
CA LEU A 97 2.09 13.27 2.80
C LEU A 97 3.43 12.82 2.20
N THR A 98 3.96 11.70 2.72
CA THR A 98 5.22 11.15 2.19
C THR A 98 5.07 10.53 0.80
N LEU A 99 3.87 10.08 0.43
CA LEU A 99 3.63 9.47 -0.87
C LEU A 99 3.60 10.51 -1.99
N VAL A 100 2.97 11.67 -1.79
CA VAL A 100 2.92 12.75 -2.79
C VAL A 100 4.29 13.37 -3.08
N GLU A 101 5.23 13.26 -2.13
CA GLU A 101 6.60 13.75 -2.28
C GLU A 101 7.51 12.78 -3.07
N GLN A 102 7.04 11.57 -3.36
CA GLN A 102 7.86 10.58 -4.10
C GLN A 102 8.10 11.03 -5.54
N PRO A 103 9.33 10.90 -6.06
CA PRO A 103 9.66 11.32 -7.42
C PRO A 103 8.79 10.69 -8.51
N ARG A 104 8.26 9.48 -8.26
CA ARG A 104 7.40 8.73 -9.18
C ARG A 104 5.91 8.83 -8.81
N PHE A 105 5.53 9.68 -7.86
CA PHE A 105 4.15 9.82 -7.45
C PHE A 105 3.22 10.04 -8.65
N ARG A 106 3.57 10.95 -9.55
CA ARG A 106 2.72 11.24 -10.72
C ARG A 106 2.46 10.01 -11.57
N ALA A 107 3.49 9.23 -11.86
CA ALA A 107 3.33 8.00 -12.64
C ALA A 107 2.53 6.94 -11.88
N GLY A 108 2.77 6.77 -10.57
CA GLY A 108 1.98 5.87 -9.72
C GLY A 108 0.51 6.27 -9.63
N PHE A 109 0.24 7.56 -9.55
CA PHE A 109 -1.12 8.13 -9.52
C PHE A 109 -1.83 7.99 -10.87
N ASP A 110 -1.18 8.32 -11.99
CA ASP A 110 -1.76 8.11 -13.33
C ASP A 110 -2.10 6.62 -13.54
N PHE A 111 -1.27 5.71 -13.02
CA PHE A 111 -1.54 4.29 -13.03
C PHE A 111 -2.76 3.90 -12.15
N LEU A 112 -2.90 4.49 -10.96
CA LEU A 112 -4.09 4.31 -10.11
C LEU A 112 -5.36 4.77 -10.83
N ARG A 113 -5.33 5.92 -11.53
CA ARG A 113 -6.46 6.42 -12.31
C ARG A 113 -6.88 5.43 -13.38
N LEU A 114 -5.94 4.85 -14.12
CA LEU A 114 -6.24 3.81 -15.12
C LEU A 114 -6.91 2.58 -14.48
N ARG A 115 -6.46 2.16 -13.29
CA ARG A 115 -7.08 1.07 -12.54
C ARG A 115 -8.52 1.39 -12.12
N GLY A 116 -8.79 2.65 -11.72
CA GLY A 116 -10.14 3.13 -11.43
C GLY A 116 -11.04 3.12 -12.66
N GLN A 117 -10.54 3.59 -13.80
CA GLN A 117 -11.29 3.63 -15.07
C GLN A 117 -11.70 2.25 -15.58
N VAL A 118 -10.92 1.21 -15.30
CA VAL A 118 -11.25 -0.18 -15.66
C VAL A 118 -12.01 -0.93 -14.55
N GLY A 119 -12.32 -0.28 -13.43
CA GLY A 119 -13.08 -0.85 -12.33
C GLY A 119 -12.28 -1.82 -11.44
N GLU A 120 -10.94 -1.74 -11.43
CA GLU A 120 -10.11 -2.56 -10.54
C GLU A 120 -10.03 -2.00 -9.12
N VAL A 121 -10.16 -0.71 -8.97
CA VAL A 121 -10.22 0.01 -7.72
C VAL A 121 -11.40 0.98 -7.74
N ASP A 122 -11.86 1.39 -6.57
CA ASP A 122 -12.90 2.39 -6.45
C ASP A 122 -12.45 3.72 -7.10
N PRO A 123 -13.21 4.28 -8.05
CA PRO A 123 -12.89 5.58 -8.66
C PRO A 123 -12.75 6.70 -7.63
N GLU A 124 -13.49 6.64 -6.51
CA GLU A 124 -13.38 7.63 -5.42
C GLU A 124 -11.99 7.65 -4.78
N LEU A 125 -11.27 6.54 -4.82
CA LEU A 125 -9.89 6.49 -4.35
C LEU A 125 -8.99 7.37 -5.23
N ALA A 126 -9.15 7.29 -6.54
CA ALA A 126 -8.37 8.10 -7.49
C ALA A 126 -8.73 9.59 -7.37
N ASN A 127 -10.03 9.93 -7.22
CA ASN A 127 -10.49 11.30 -7.03
C ASN A 127 -9.92 11.89 -5.74
N TRP A 128 -9.96 11.14 -4.63
CA TRP A 128 -9.38 11.59 -3.36
C TRP A 128 -7.89 11.91 -3.48
N TRP A 129 -7.13 11.08 -4.20
CA TRP A 129 -5.70 11.32 -4.41
C TRP A 129 -5.42 12.46 -5.37
N GLU A 130 -6.30 12.73 -6.32
CA GLU A 130 -6.23 13.93 -7.18
C GLU A 130 -6.38 15.18 -6.34
N ASP A 131 -7.45 15.27 -5.55
CA ASP A 131 -7.72 16.39 -4.63
C ASP A 131 -6.55 16.58 -3.67
N PHE A 132 -6.08 15.50 -3.02
CA PHE A 132 -4.98 15.54 -2.07
C PHE A 132 -3.66 16.02 -2.69
N SER A 133 -3.40 15.65 -3.93
CA SER A 133 -2.16 16.03 -4.64
C SER A 133 -2.13 17.52 -5.03
N LEU A 134 -3.30 18.09 -5.30
CA LEU A 134 -3.48 19.50 -5.70
C LEU A 134 -3.71 20.45 -4.52
N ALA A 135 -4.13 19.91 -3.38
CA ALA A 135 -4.47 20.63 -2.17
C ALA A 135 -3.25 21.32 -1.52
N ASP A 136 -3.51 22.43 -0.85
CA ASP A 136 -2.55 23.05 0.05
C ASP A 136 -2.44 22.30 1.40
N ASP A 137 -1.61 22.80 2.32
CA ASP A 137 -1.36 22.13 3.60
C ASP A 137 -2.57 22.11 4.52
N GLU A 138 -3.47 23.09 4.44
CA GLU A 138 -4.71 23.14 5.25
C GLU A 138 -5.74 22.16 4.71
N GLU A 139 -5.98 22.20 3.40
CA GLU A 139 -6.88 21.29 2.71
C GLU A 139 -6.44 19.82 2.86
N ARG A 140 -5.12 19.54 2.82
CA ARG A 140 -4.59 18.19 3.08
C ARG A 140 -4.89 17.69 4.48
N ARG A 141 -4.82 18.56 5.50
CA ARG A 141 -5.19 18.20 6.88
C ARG A 141 -6.67 17.86 6.99
N ASP A 142 -7.51 18.62 6.32
CA ASP A 142 -8.95 18.40 6.29
C ASP A 142 -9.30 17.07 5.61
N LEU A 143 -8.70 16.79 4.45
CA LEU A 143 -8.86 15.51 3.75
C LEU A 143 -8.41 14.32 4.59
N LEU A 144 -7.31 14.43 5.33
CA LEU A 144 -6.83 13.40 6.24
C LEU A 144 -7.77 13.20 7.44
N SER A 145 -8.35 14.29 7.98
CA SER A 145 -9.33 14.21 9.05
C SER A 145 -10.59 13.50 8.59
N GLN A 146 -11.17 13.89 7.46
CA GLN A 146 -12.35 13.26 6.85
C GLN A 146 -12.11 11.77 6.56
N ALA A 147 -10.93 11.40 6.02
CA ALA A 147 -10.58 10.02 5.78
C ALA A 147 -10.50 9.20 7.07
N ARG A 148 -9.96 9.78 8.15
CA ARG A 148 -9.90 9.14 9.48
C ARG A 148 -11.31 8.87 10.02
N ASP A 149 -12.19 9.86 9.93
CA ASP A 149 -13.56 9.77 10.44
C ASP A 149 -14.37 8.72 9.67
N SER A 150 -14.20 8.69 8.35
CA SER A 150 -14.84 7.68 7.50
C SER A 150 -14.35 6.26 7.80
N GLU A 151 -13.06 6.07 8.05
CA GLU A 151 -12.49 4.78 8.46
C GLU A 151 -12.97 4.36 9.85
N ALA A 152 -13.10 5.30 10.79
CA ALA A 152 -13.66 5.04 12.12
C ALA A 152 -15.11 4.59 12.02
N ALA A 153 -15.93 5.28 11.22
CA ALA A 153 -17.32 4.93 10.98
C ALA A 153 -17.46 3.54 10.34
N LYS A 154 -16.63 3.22 9.33
CA LYS A 154 -16.61 1.88 8.71
C LYS A 154 -16.24 0.78 9.70
N ARG A 155 -15.30 1.04 10.62
CA ARG A 155 -14.94 0.07 11.69
C ARG A 155 -16.08 -0.15 12.67
N GLN A 156 -16.79 0.90 13.09
CA GLN A 156 -17.96 0.80 13.97
C GLN A 156 -19.10 0.02 13.31
N ALA A 157 -19.40 0.28 12.04
CA ALA A 157 -20.41 -0.44 11.28
C ALA A 157 -20.11 -1.95 11.16
N ARG A 158 -18.83 -2.32 10.97
CA ARG A 158 -18.41 -3.72 10.93
C ARG A 158 -18.39 -4.40 12.31
N GLY A 159 -18.12 -3.65 13.38
CA GLY A 159 -18.11 -4.16 14.75
C GLY A 159 -19.51 -4.35 15.34
N GLY A 160 -20.52 -3.65 14.83
CA GLY A 160 -21.92 -3.72 15.30
C GLY A 160 -22.72 -4.92 14.77
N SER A 161 -22.20 -5.68 13.80
CA SER A 161 -22.90 -6.81 13.18
C SER A 161 -22.65 -8.17 13.87
N GLY A 162 -21.90 -8.20 14.99
CA GLY A 162 -21.52 -9.42 15.68
C GLY A 162 -22.15 -9.61 17.09
N GLY A 163 -23.16 -8.85 17.45
CA GLY A 163 -23.84 -8.94 18.74
C GLY A 163 -25.02 -9.92 18.70
N HIS A 164 -24.77 -11.22 18.77
CA HIS A 164 -25.79 -12.17 19.20
C HIS A 164 -25.79 -12.18 20.74
N GLU A 165 -26.83 -11.62 21.31
CA GLU A 165 -27.14 -11.70 22.73
C GLU A 165 -27.36 -13.17 23.14
N GLY A 166 -26.46 -13.67 23.96
CA GLY A 166 -26.71 -14.81 24.81
C GLY A 166 -26.41 -14.40 26.26
N PRO A 167 -27.31 -14.62 27.25
CA PRO A 167 -27.03 -14.30 28.64
C PRO A 167 -26.09 -15.33 29.24
N GLY A 168 -24.83 -14.98 29.41
CA GLY A 168 -23.80 -15.84 29.99
C GLY A 168 -22.89 -15.05 30.93
N GLU A 169 -22.93 -15.45 32.18
CA GLU A 169 -22.19 -15.16 33.42
C GLU A 169 -20.92 -14.28 33.36
N PRO A 170 -20.68 -13.48 34.43
CA PRO A 170 -19.52 -12.57 34.49
C PRO A 170 -18.22 -13.33 34.70
N ALA A 171 -17.35 -13.32 33.72
CA ALA A 171 -16.03 -13.92 33.79
C ALA A 171 -15.13 -13.14 34.78
N LYS A 172 -14.62 -13.86 35.79
CA LYS A 172 -13.71 -13.41 36.83
C LYS A 172 -12.46 -12.78 36.24
N LYS A 173 -12.19 -11.51 36.57
CA LYS A 173 -10.95 -10.77 36.25
C LYS A 173 -9.72 -11.51 36.81
N ARG A 174 -8.90 -12.07 35.92
CA ARG A 174 -7.57 -12.59 36.25
C ARG A 174 -6.65 -11.44 36.68
N ARG A 175 -6.41 -11.33 38.00
CA ARG A 175 -5.44 -10.44 38.63
C ARG A 175 -4.05 -10.74 38.08
N ARG A 176 -3.47 -9.80 37.30
CA ARG A 176 -2.07 -9.82 36.89
C ARG A 176 -1.19 -9.68 38.14
N ARG A 177 -0.54 -10.78 38.53
CA ARG A 177 0.48 -10.79 39.59
C ARG A 177 1.69 -9.96 39.15
N ARG A 178 1.87 -8.82 39.79
CA ARG A 178 3.05 -7.95 39.72
C ARG A 178 4.24 -8.74 40.30
N ARG A 179 5.22 -9.08 39.46
CA ARG A 179 6.51 -9.63 39.93
C ARG A 179 7.28 -8.49 40.56
N LYS A 180 7.64 -8.70 41.86
CA LYS A 180 8.49 -7.88 42.71
C LYS A 180 9.93 -8.10 42.28
N PRO A 181 10.84 -7.09 42.17
CA PRO A 181 12.27 -7.30 41.97
C PRO A 181 12.86 -7.77 43.30
N ALA A 182 13.69 -8.80 43.25
CA ALA A 182 14.47 -9.28 44.38
C ALA A 182 15.67 -8.34 44.56
N GLY A 183 15.80 -7.85 45.81
CA GLY A 183 16.85 -6.94 46.22
C GLY A 183 18.19 -7.65 46.41
N GLU A 184 19.17 -6.81 46.45
CA GLU A 184 20.58 -7.02 46.80
C GLU A 184 20.79 -7.83 48.10
N GLY A 185 21.80 -8.64 48.08
CA GLY A 185 22.40 -9.27 49.26
C GLY A 185 23.91 -9.32 49.10
N ALA A 186 24.55 -8.44 49.87
CA ALA A 186 25.99 -8.34 50.02
C ALA A 186 26.59 -9.50 50.85
N GLY A 187 27.88 -9.71 50.68
CA GLY A 187 28.72 -10.53 51.59
C GLY A 187 29.95 -11.03 50.84
N ALA A 188 31.03 -10.40 50.88
CA ALA A 188 32.17 -10.26 51.81
C ALA A 188 33.01 -11.52 51.95
N ALA A 189 34.30 -11.32 51.61
CA ALA A 189 35.51 -11.77 52.26
C ALA A 189 36.14 -13.15 51.98
N GLY A 190 37.42 -13.11 51.74
CA GLY A 190 38.41 -14.10 52.12
C GLY A 190 39.36 -14.48 50.99
N ALA A 191 40.49 -13.88 50.83
CA ALA A 191 41.82 -14.02 51.34
C ALA A 191 42.56 -15.32 50.97
N ALA A 192 43.74 -15.10 50.43
CA ALA A 192 44.97 -15.93 50.49
C ALA A 192 45.04 -17.16 49.59
N ASP A 193 45.95 -17.32 48.67
CA ASP A 193 47.41 -17.53 48.79
C ASP A 193 48.00 -17.48 47.38
#